data_ac7097bb2754b0d4c37f1815c1305b95
#
_entry.id   ac7097bb2754b0d4c37f1815c1305b95
#
_cell.length_a   1.000
_cell.length_b   1.000
_cell.length_c   1.000
_cell.angle_alpha   90.00
_cell.angle_beta   90.00
_cell.angle_gamma   90.00
#
_symmetry.space_group_name_H-M   'P 1'
#
loop_
_entity.id
_entity.type
_entity.pdbx_description
1 polymer ?
#
loop_
_entity_poly.entity_id
_entity_poly.type
_entity_poly.pdbx_seq_one_letter_code
_entity_poly.pdbx_strand_id
1 'polypeptide(L)'
;EMHPEDYPDISDLIIEIQNWDRSTNSDSIGAGIFAMFYYNLGNYIRKPYINRNLSNNLIAQMLRDVKAYMIKYFNKTNVRLGEYQKLVRGDKEIPIWGMPDVITAMTSSRHVDGKRKITHGESYIQLVKFSNGRPHIESIMSYGNSENPDSPHFDDQMEMFSKFETKKMTFDKEVIYKNAKSIYRPK
;
A
#
# COMPACT_ATOMS: atom_id res chain seq x y z
N GLU A 1 1.75 28.08 -5.01
CA GLU A 1 2.84 27.16 -5.39
C GLU A 1 4.05 27.43 -4.49
N MET A 2 4.78 26.39 -4.09
CA MET A 2 6.00 26.53 -3.29
C MET A 2 7.21 26.48 -4.21
N HIS A 3 8.13 27.42 -4.07
CA HIS A 3 9.37 27.43 -4.83
C HIS A 3 10.51 26.87 -3.97
N PRO A 4 11.27 25.86 -4.43
CA PRO A 4 12.32 25.20 -3.62
C PRO A 4 13.38 26.16 -3.08
N GLU A 5 13.69 27.23 -3.82
CA GLU A 5 14.63 28.28 -3.44
C GLU A 5 14.23 29.08 -2.21
N ASP A 6 12.93 29.20 -1.93
CA ASP A 6 12.39 29.88 -0.75
C ASP A 6 12.52 29.04 0.53
N TYR A 7 12.78 27.73 0.38
CA TYR A 7 12.84 26.75 1.48
C TYR A 7 14.05 25.82 1.34
N PRO A 8 15.28 26.33 1.43
CA PRO A 8 16.50 25.57 1.14
C PRO A 8 16.70 24.34 2.03
N ASP A 9 16.17 24.37 3.24
CA ASP A 9 16.26 23.27 4.21
C ASP A 9 15.39 22.05 3.86
N ILE A 10 14.36 22.21 3.01
CA ILE A 10 13.45 21.16 2.55
C ILE A 10 13.30 21.14 1.03
N SER A 11 14.16 21.81 0.29
CA SER A 11 14.11 21.92 -1.17
C SER A 11 14.12 20.56 -1.86
N ASP A 12 14.87 19.61 -1.34
CA ASP A 12 14.91 18.21 -1.79
C ASP A 12 13.51 17.55 -1.77
N LEU A 13 12.74 17.71 -0.70
CA LEU A 13 11.38 17.16 -0.59
C LEU A 13 10.41 17.88 -1.53
N ILE A 14 10.52 19.19 -1.68
CA ILE A 14 9.66 19.98 -2.58
C ILE A 14 9.89 19.53 -4.02
N ILE A 15 11.15 19.39 -4.46
CA ILE A 15 11.50 18.93 -5.81
C ILE A 15 10.96 17.51 -6.07
N GLU A 16 11.10 16.59 -5.12
CA GLU A 16 10.57 15.23 -5.25
C GLU A 16 9.04 15.21 -5.40
N ILE A 17 8.32 16.03 -4.63
CA ILE A 17 6.85 16.14 -4.73
C ILE A 17 6.44 16.79 -6.05
N GLN A 18 7.15 17.79 -6.54
CA GLN A 18 6.85 18.46 -7.82
C GLN A 18 7.06 17.52 -9.01
N ASN A 19 8.10 16.68 -8.95
CA ASN A 19 8.42 15.71 -10.00
C ASN A 19 7.65 14.39 -9.88
N TRP A 20 6.90 14.19 -8.80
CA TRP A 20 6.15 12.96 -8.57
C TRP A 20 4.98 12.83 -9.55
N ASP A 21 4.90 11.70 -10.23
CA ASP A 21 3.83 11.33 -11.18
C ASP A 21 2.47 11.04 -10.52
N ARG A 22 2.38 11.17 -9.18
CA ARG A 22 1.24 10.83 -8.33
C ARG A 22 0.88 9.35 -8.29
N SER A 23 1.75 8.49 -8.79
CA SER A 23 1.64 7.04 -8.61
C SER A 23 1.92 6.67 -7.16
N THR A 24 1.13 5.75 -6.62
CA THR A 24 1.32 5.20 -5.26
C THR A 24 1.99 3.84 -5.27
N ASN A 25 2.91 3.61 -6.20
CA ASN A 25 3.74 2.43 -6.25
C ASN A 25 4.67 2.35 -5.03
N SER A 26 5.01 1.13 -4.62
CA SER A 26 5.84 0.90 -3.44
C SER A 26 7.26 1.46 -3.54
N ASP A 27 7.78 1.65 -4.75
CA ASP A 27 9.11 2.21 -5.01
C ASP A 27 9.13 3.74 -5.20
N SER A 28 7.96 4.39 -5.19
CA SER A 28 7.83 5.84 -5.35
C SER A 28 8.31 6.59 -4.10
N ILE A 29 9.28 7.51 -4.27
CA ILE A 29 9.76 8.41 -3.22
C ILE A 29 8.72 9.50 -2.96
N GLY A 30 8.17 10.12 -4.01
CA GLY A 30 7.15 11.16 -3.89
C GLY A 30 5.91 10.66 -3.11
N ALA A 31 5.47 9.41 -3.38
CA ALA A 31 4.41 8.76 -2.61
C ALA A 31 4.82 8.54 -1.14
N GLY A 32 6.06 8.18 -0.87
CA GLY A 32 6.58 8.02 0.49
C GLY A 32 6.52 9.33 1.29
N ILE A 33 7.01 10.42 0.70
CA ILE A 33 6.96 11.77 1.29
C ILE A 33 5.50 12.18 1.53
N PHE A 34 4.64 12.02 0.50
CA PHE A 34 3.24 12.43 0.60
C PHE A 34 2.47 11.60 1.63
N ALA A 35 2.72 10.30 1.74
CA ALA A 35 2.11 9.45 2.76
C ALA A 35 2.48 9.91 4.18
N MET A 36 3.75 10.22 4.44
CA MET A 36 4.19 10.76 5.73
C MET A 36 3.55 12.12 6.02
N PHE A 37 3.47 13.00 5.03
CA PHE A 37 2.78 14.27 5.11
C PHE A 37 1.30 14.08 5.45
N TYR A 38 0.59 13.22 4.71
CA TYR A 38 -0.84 12.94 4.90
C TYR A 38 -1.14 12.41 6.31
N TYR A 39 -0.39 11.43 6.78
CA TYR A 39 -0.59 10.87 8.12
C TYR A 39 -0.17 11.82 9.25
N ASN A 40 0.70 12.78 8.95
CA ASN A 40 1.08 13.83 9.91
C ASN A 40 0.06 14.99 9.94
N LEU A 41 -0.73 15.17 8.87
CA LEU A 41 -1.71 16.24 8.72
C LEU A 41 -2.69 16.32 9.92
N GLY A 42 -3.08 15.16 10.46
CA GLY A 42 -3.96 15.08 11.62
C GLY A 42 -3.42 15.75 12.89
N ASN A 43 -2.10 15.96 12.99
CA ASN A 43 -1.48 16.68 14.09
C ASN A 43 -1.72 18.20 14.00
N TYR A 44 -1.97 18.72 12.80
CA TYR A 44 -2.13 20.15 12.52
C TYR A 44 -3.57 20.55 12.25
N ILE A 45 -4.40 19.63 11.74
CA ILE A 45 -5.76 19.90 11.30
C ILE A 45 -6.72 18.86 11.89
N ARG A 46 -7.71 19.32 12.68
CA ARG A 46 -8.70 18.42 13.31
C ARG A 46 -9.63 17.70 12.33
N LYS A 47 -9.81 18.23 11.11
CA LYS A 47 -10.70 17.68 10.08
C LYS A 47 -9.98 17.75 8.73
N PRO A 48 -9.11 16.78 8.38
CA PRO A 48 -8.28 16.82 7.16
C PRO A 48 -9.09 16.81 5.86
N TYR A 49 -10.33 16.32 5.89
CA TYR A 49 -11.19 16.21 4.68
C TYR A 49 -12.00 17.48 4.35
N ILE A 50 -11.87 18.55 5.13
CA ILE A 50 -12.50 19.82 4.76
C ILE A 50 -11.53 20.58 3.85
N ASN A 51 -12.04 20.96 2.66
CA ASN A 51 -11.34 21.75 1.67
C ASN A 51 -10.80 23.05 2.31
N ARG A 52 -9.53 23.05 2.69
CA ARG A 52 -8.84 24.18 3.30
C ARG A 52 -7.60 24.51 2.48
N ASN A 53 -7.46 25.76 2.10
CA ASN A 53 -6.21 26.25 1.57
C ASN A 53 -5.17 26.28 2.70
N LEU A 54 -4.23 25.32 2.67
CA LEU A 54 -3.08 25.33 3.58
C LEU A 54 -2.14 26.45 3.16
N SER A 55 -1.67 27.25 4.13
CA SER A 55 -0.63 28.22 3.84
C SER A 55 0.70 27.56 3.53
N ASN A 56 1.53 28.16 2.66
CA ASN A 56 2.86 27.66 2.36
C ASN A 56 3.72 27.47 3.61
N ASN A 57 3.59 28.36 4.60
CA ASN A 57 4.31 28.24 5.87
C ASN A 57 3.92 26.99 6.66
N LEU A 58 2.64 26.63 6.68
CA LEU A 58 2.17 25.41 7.33
C LEU A 58 2.65 24.18 6.59
N ILE A 59 2.56 24.17 5.25
CA ILE A 59 3.08 23.06 4.43
C ILE A 59 4.58 22.89 4.65
N ALA A 60 5.35 23.99 4.67
CA ALA A 60 6.79 23.97 4.91
C ALA A 60 7.10 23.37 6.30
N GLN A 61 6.37 23.77 7.35
CA GLN A 61 6.56 23.19 8.68
C GLN A 61 6.28 21.70 8.70
N MET A 62 5.21 21.25 8.05
CA MET A 62 4.87 19.82 7.96
C MET A 62 5.92 19.02 7.18
N LEU A 63 6.49 19.59 6.10
CA LEU A 63 7.59 18.96 5.36
C LEU A 63 8.87 18.88 6.18
N ARG A 64 9.18 19.87 7.03
CA ARG A 64 10.29 19.79 8.00
C ARG A 64 10.10 18.64 8.99
N ASP A 65 8.88 18.44 9.48
CA ASP A 65 8.58 17.31 10.37
C ASP A 65 8.70 15.97 9.64
N VAL A 66 8.26 15.90 8.37
CA VAL A 66 8.46 14.72 7.52
C VAL A 66 9.95 14.44 7.34
N LYS A 67 10.76 15.45 7.02
CA LYS A 67 12.22 15.32 6.88
C LYS A 67 12.86 14.83 8.17
N ALA A 68 12.50 15.42 9.30
CA ALA A 68 13.00 15.01 10.62
C ALA A 68 12.61 13.55 10.93
N TYR A 69 11.38 13.16 10.60
CA TYR A 69 10.91 11.78 10.75
C TYR A 69 11.71 10.79 9.89
N MET A 70 11.95 11.13 8.62
CA MET A 70 12.74 10.33 7.70
C MET A 70 14.19 10.13 8.19
N ILE A 71 14.84 11.22 8.61
CA ILE A 71 16.19 11.14 9.18
C ILE A 71 16.20 10.27 10.43
N LYS A 72 15.23 10.47 11.34
CA LYS A 72 15.16 9.74 12.62
C LYS A 72 15.03 8.24 12.43
N TYR A 73 14.15 7.78 11.53
CA TYR A 73 13.79 6.37 11.42
C TYR A 73 14.44 5.65 10.23
N PHE A 74 14.84 6.37 9.18
CA PHE A 74 15.38 5.78 7.96
C PHE A 74 16.78 6.26 7.62
N ASN A 75 17.30 7.26 8.35
CA ASN A 75 18.63 7.87 8.14
C ASN A 75 18.84 8.41 6.70
N LYS A 76 17.80 8.86 6.04
CA LYS A 76 17.81 9.40 4.67
C LYS A 76 16.54 10.21 4.40
N THR A 77 16.49 10.98 3.29
CA THR A 77 15.32 11.79 2.87
C THR A 77 14.63 11.28 1.61
N ASN A 78 15.12 10.21 0.99
CA ASN A 78 14.56 9.58 -0.20
C ASN A 78 13.87 8.24 0.14
N VAL A 79 13.00 8.26 1.15
CA VAL A 79 12.28 7.07 1.62
C VAL A 79 11.13 6.73 0.67
N ARG A 80 11.15 5.52 0.11
CA ARG A 80 10.09 5.01 -0.77
C ARG A 80 8.84 4.65 0.03
N LEU A 81 7.68 4.68 -0.62
CA LEU A 81 6.41 4.29 0.03
C LEU A 81 6.50 2.89 0.68
N GLY A 82 7.04 1.90 -0.04
CA GLY A 82 7.17 0.53 0.46
C GLY A 82 8.22 0.33 1.56
N GLU A 83 9.11 1.30 1.80
CA GLU A 83 9.97 1.29 2.99
C GLU A 83 9.18 1.73 4.23
N TYR A 84 8.29 2.70 4.06
CA TYR A 84 7.44 3.26 5.09
C TYR A 84 6.19 2.41 5.37
N GLN A 85 5.54 1.86 4.33
CA GLN A 85 4.29 1.12 4.41
C GLN A 85 4.48 -0.35 4.09
N LYS A 86 3.92 -1.23 4.94
CA LYS A 86 4.09 -2.69 4.85
C LYS A 86 2.75 -3.41 4.88
N LEU A 87 2.65 -4.47 4.09
CA LEU A 87 1.69 -5.53 4.29
C LEU A 87 2.31 -6.52 5.28
N VAL A 88 1.62 -6.80 6.39
CA VAL A 88 2.18 -7.59 7.51
C VAL A 88 1.24 -8.71 7.87
N ARG A 89 1.76 -9.95 7.95
CA ARG A 89 1.03 -11.11 8.49
C ARG A 89 2.00 -12.06 9.19
N GLY A 90 1.78 -12.28 10.49
CA GLY A 90 2.77 -12.97 11.32
C GLY A 90 4.09 -12.21 11.31
N ASP A 91 5.17 -12.92 11.04
CA ASP A 91 6.53 -12.36 10.96
C ASP A 91 6.88 -11.83 9.55
N LYS A 92 5.99 -12.04 8.57
CA LYS A 92 6.23 -11.61 7.20
C LYS A 92 5.82 -10.16 6.98
N GLU A 93 6.78 -9.35 6.51
CA GLU A 93 6.59 -7.96 6.11
C GLU A 93 7.04 -7.76 4.68
N ILE A 94 6.15 -7.24 3.82
CA ILE A 94 6.52 -6.89 2.44
C ILE A 94 6.16 -5.44 2.11
N PRO A 95 6.94 -4.76 1.25
CA PRO A 95 6.57 -3.45 0.72
C PRO A 95 5.22 -3.51 0.03
N ILE A 96 4.39 -2.47 0.23
CA ILE A 96 3.08 -2.41 -0.41
C ILE A 96 2.78 -1.02 -0.95
N TRP A 97 2.07 -0.98 -2.04
CA TRP A 97 1.51 0.18 -2.71
C TRP A 97 0.22 0.68 -2.06
N GLY A 98 -0.36 1.75 -2.62
CA GLY A 98 -1.67 2.27 -2.24
C GLY A 98 -1.63 3.27 -1.10
N MET A 99 -2.69 4.06 -1.00
CA MET A 99 -2.91 5.09 0.01
C MET A 99 -4.41 5.26 0.29
N PRO A 100 -4.83 5.98 1.33
CA PRO A 100 -6.23 6.38 1.50
C PRO A 100 -6.73 7.18 0.28
N ASP A 101 -7.99 7.01 -0.06
CA ASP A 101 -8.72 7.80 -1.07
C ASP A 101 -8.14 7.76 -2.50
N VAL A 102 -7.48 6.67 -2.86
CA VAL A 102 -7.02 6.37 -4.24
C VAL A 102 -7.69 5.08 -4.75
N ILE A 103 -7.54 4.75 -6.04
CA ILE A 103 -8.12 3.53 -6.64
C ILE A 103 -7.64 2.27 -5.92
N THR A 104 -6.34 2.22 -5.57
CA THR A 104 -5.74 1.17 -4.75
C THR A 104 -5.82 1.56 -3.26
N ALA A 105 -7.05 1.66 -2.75
CA ALA A 105 -7.32 2.19 -1.42
C ALA A 105 -6.68 1.34 -0.32
N MET A 106 -5.78 1.96 0.45
CA MET A 106 -5.12 1.34 1.60
C MET A 106 -5.05 2.32 2.76
N THR A 107 -5.45 1.88 3.94
CA THR A 107 -5.18 2.61 5.18
C THR A 107 -4.27 1.82 6.09
N SER A 108 -3.49 2.52 6.88
CA SER A 108 -2.45 1.91 7.70
C SER A 108 -2.40 2.50 9.09
N SER A 109 -1.91 1.73 10.05
CA SER A 109 -1.62 2.17 11.42
C SER A 109 -0.11 2.22 11.66
N ARG A 110 0.30 2.85 12.77
CA ARG A 110 1.71 2.85 13.21
C ARG A 110 2.20 1.41 13.45
N HIS A 111 3.41 1.16 13.06
CA HIS A 111 4.14 -0.10 13.25
C HIS A 111 5.52 0.21 13.82
N VAL A 112 6.35 -0.82 14.01
CA VAL A 112 7.71 -0.69 14.57
C VAL A 112 8.63 0.16 13.66
N ASP A 113 9.67 0.72 14.22
CA ASP A 113 10.76 1.41 13.52
C ASP A 113 10.32 2.51 12.56
N GLY A 114 9.28 3.27 12.95
CA GLY A 114 8.76 4.36 12.13
C GLY A 114 8.01 3.91 10.88
N LYS A 115 7.77 2.62 10.70
CA LYS A 115 6.96 2.07 9.62
C LYS A 115 5.47 2.17 9.92
N ARG A 116 4.67 1.85 8.93
CA ARG A 116 3.21 1.63 9.05
C ARG A 116 2.84 0.27 8.48
N LYS A 117 1.84 -0.38 9.09
CA LYS A 117 1.24 -1.61 8.58
C LYS A 117 -0.16 -1.36 8.07
N ILE A 118 -0.51 -1.97 6.95
CA ILE A 118 -1.86 -1.93 6.39
C ILE A 118 -2.85 -2.55 7.39
N THR A 119 -3.97 -1.88 7.56
CA THR A 119 -5.08 -2.34 8.42
C THR A 119 -6.39 -2.51 7.67
N HIS A 120 -6.59 -1.75 6.59
CA HIS A 120 -7.77 -1.83 5.73
C HIS A 120 -7.33 -1.57 4.28
N GLY A 121 -8.02 -2.20 3.35
CA GLY A 121 -7.77 -2.03 1.92
C GLY A 121 -8.42 -3.15 1.12
N GLU A 122 -7.93 -3.34 -0.09
CA GLU A 122 -8.36 -4.44 -0.97
C GLU A 122 -8.04 -5.79 -0.30
N SER A 123 -9.06 -6.57 0.03
CA SER A 123 -8.90 -7.89 0.68
C SER A 123 -9.05 -9.05 -0.31
N TYR A 124 -9.83 -8.86 -1.35
CA TYR A 124 -10.10 -9.82 -2.42
C TYR A 124 -10.32 -9.09 -3.74
N ILE A 125 -9.55 -9.45 -4.75
CA ILE A 125 -9.69 -8.93 -6.11
C ILE A 125 -10.07 -10.09 -7.02
N GLN A 126 -11.09 -9.90 -7.84
CA GLN A 126 -11.51 -10.86 -8.85
C GLN A 126 -11.67 -10.17 -10.20
N LEU A 127 -11.01 -10.71 -11.21
CA LEU A 127 -11.12 -10.28 -12.61
C LEU A 127 -11.92 -11.33 -13.37
N VAL A 128 -13.00 -10.90 -14.02
CA VAL A 128 -13.86 -11.79 -14.81
C VAL A 128 -13.94 -11.27 -16.23
N LYS A 129 -13.43 -12.05 -17.19
CA LYS A 129 -13.49 -11.77 -18.63
C LYS A 129 -14.37 -12.81 -19.30
N PHE A 130 -15.41 -12.37 -20.01
CA PHE A 130 -16.22 -13.25 -20.85
C PHE A 130 -15.65 -13.31 -22.27
N SER A 131 -15.37 -14.53 -22.75
CA SER A 131 -14.89 -14.77 -24.11
C SER A 131 -15.59 -16.01 -24.65
N ASN A 132 -16.23 -15.90 -25.83
CA ASN A 132 -16.96 -17.00 -26.47
C ASN A 132 -18.02 -17.66 -25.54
N GLY A 133 -18.73 -16.86 -24.76
CA GLY A 133 -19.77 -17.33 -23.84
C GLY A 133 -19.23 -18.03 -22.57
N ARG A 134 -17.90 -18.02 -22.33
CA ARG A 134 -17.29 -18.65 -21.17
C ARG A 134 -16.58 -17.59 -20.30
N PRO A 135 -16.73 -17.67 -18.95
CA PRO A 135 -16.00 -16.81 -18.04
C PRO A 135 -14.54 -17.30 -17.91
N HIS A 136 -13.62 -16.36 -17.98
CA HIS A 136 -12.22 -16.53 -17.56
C HIS A 136 -12.05 -15.73 -16.28
N ILE A 137 -11.68 -16.40 -15.21
CA ILE A 137 -11.63 -15.77 -13.87
C ILE A 137 -10.22 -15.87 -13.32
N GLU A 138 -9.79 -14.76 -12.75
CA GLU A 138 -8.57 -14.68 -11.96
C GLU A 138 -8.88 -14.02 -10.63
N SER A 139 -8.19 -14.42 -9.57
CA SER A 139 -8.39 -13.84 -8.25
C SER A 139 -7.10 -13.80 -7.44
N ILE A 140 -7.08 -12.91 -6.45
CA ILE A 140 -6.02 -12.80 -5.47
C ILE A 140 -6.59 -12.32 -4.13
N MET A 141 -6.00 -12.75 -3.04
CA MET A 141 -6.23 -12.24 -1.68
C MET A 141 -4.98 -11.53 -1.18
N SER A 142 -5.16 -10.56 -0.27
CA SER A 142 -4.03 -9.79 0.27
C SER A 142 -3.02 -10.66 1.02
N TYR A 143 -3.48 -11.77 1.62
CA TYR A 143 -2.65 -12.62 2.46
C TYR A 143 -2.62 -14.07 1.96
N GLY A 144 -3.63 -14.85 2.27
CA GLY A 144 -3.81 -16.25 1.96
C GLY A 144 -5.19 -16.72 2.43
N ASN A 145 -5.50 -18.00 2.21
CA ASN A 145 -6.82 -18.57 2.48
C ASN A 145 -6.95 -19.20 3.88
N SER A 146 -5.95 -19.12 4.74
CA SER A 146 -5.94 -19.73 6.06
C SER A 146 -5.68 -18.71 7.15
N GLU A 147 -6.37 -18.84 8.27
CA GLU A 147 -6.10 -18.09 9.49
C GLU A 147 -5.07 -18.81 10.40
N ASN A 148 -4.79 -20.09 10.14
CA ASN A 148 -3.81 -20.84 10.90
C ASN A 148 -2.38 -20.48 10.44
N PRO A 149 -1.52 -19.94 11.35
CA PRO A 149 -0.14 -19.60 11.03
C PRO A 149 0.72 -20.77 10.52
N ASP A 150 0.39 -22.00 10.93
CA ASP A 150 1.11 -23.20 10.51
C ASP A 150 0.70 -23.69 9.11
N SER A 151 -0.32 -23.07 8.52
CA SER A 151 -0.78 -23.43 7.18
C SER A 151 0.12 -22.83 6.10
N PRO A 152 0.49 -23.59 5.06
CA PRO A 152 1.18 -23.02 3.91
C PRO A 152 0.37 -21.98 3.13
N HIS A 153 -0.93 -21.84 3.47
CA HIS A 153 -1.85 -20.87 2.87
C HIS A 153 -2.12 -19.68 3.79
N PHE A 154 -1.29 -19.47 4.83
CA PHE A 154 -1.46 -18.33 5.73
C PHE A 154 -1.10 -17.01 5.07
N ASP A 155 -0.01 -16.97 4.31
CA ASP A 155 0.57 -15.75 3.73
C ASP A 155 1.08 -15.94 2.28
N ASP A 156 0.72 -17.03 1.63
CA ASP A 156 1.24 -17.48 0.34
C ASP A 156 0.87 -16.55 -0.84
N GLN A 157 -0.12 -15.66 -0.66
CA GLN A 157 -0.55 -14.74 -1.71
C GLN A 157 0.01 -13.32 -1.56
N MET A 158 0.69 -13.00 -0.46
CA MET A 158 1.18 -11.64 -0.19
C MET A 158 2.10 -11.10 -1.29
N GLU A 159 3.05 -11.92 -1.75
CA GLU A 159 3.99 -11.51 -2.81
C GLU A 159 3.28 -11.27 -4.15
N MET A 160 2.36 -12.14 -4.53
CA MET A 160 1.56 -11.97 -5.75
C MET A 160 0.70 -10.71 -5.65
N PHE A 161 0.03 -10.52 -4.51
CA PHE A 161 -0.79 -9.35 -4.26
C PHE A 161 0.02 -8.05 -4.40
N SER A 162 1.22 -8.00 -3.80
CA SER A 162 2.08 -6.81 -3.86
C SER A 162 2.59 -6.48 -5.27
N LYS A 163 2.59 -7.47 -6.18
CA LYS A 163 3.00 -7.34 -7.59
C LYS A 163 1.83 -7.22 -8.56
N PHE A 164 0.59 -7.12 -8.09
CA PHE A 164 -0.63 -7.17 -8.92
C PHE A 164 -0.77 -8.47 -9.74
N GLU A 165 -0.19 -9.55 -9.27
CA GLU A 165 -0.33 -10.87 -9.88
C GLU A 165 -1.59 -11.57 -9.37
N THR A 166 -2.24 -12.37 -10.23
CA THR A 166 -3.46 -13.09 -9.92
C THR A 166 -3.33 -14.59 -10.17
N LYS A 167 -4.21 -15.37 -9.55
CA LYS A 167 -4.33 -16.82 -9.77
C LYS A 167 -5.51 -17.11 -10.68
N LYS A 168 -5.33 -18.01 -11.65
CA LYS A 168 -6.42 -18.51 -12.48
C LYS A 168 -7.36 -19.38 -11.66
N MET A 169 -8.66 -19.15 -11.83
CA MET A 169 -9.72 -20.01 -11.32
C MET A 169 -10.31 -20.83 -12.47
N THR A 170 -10.72 -22.06 -12.19
CA THR A 170 -11.33 -22.93 -13.19
C THR A 170 -12.65 -23.50 -12.71
N PHE A 171 -13.62 -23.65 -13.62
CA PHE A 171 -14.86 -24.40 -13.45
C PHE A 171 -14.82 -25.75 -14.15
N ASP A 172 -13.71 -26.09 -14.81
CA ASP A 172 -13.53 -27.37 -15.46
C ASP A 172 -13.40 -28.48 -14.41
N LYS A 173 -14.40 -29.36 -14.37
CA LYS A 173 -14.49 -30.47 -13.39
C LYS A 173 -13.30 -31.41 -13.50
N GLU A 174 -12.82 -31.71 -14.70
CA GLU A 174 -11.69 -32.62 -14.90
C GLU A 174 -10.41 -32.02 -14.31
N VAL A 175 -10.19 -30.73 -14.55
CA VAL A 175 -9.05 -29.98 -13.98
C VAL A 175 -9.15 -29.93 -12.45
N ILE A 176 -10.38 -29.66 -11.92
CA ILE A 176 -10.60 -29.61 -10.47
C ILE A 176 -10.30 -30.98 -9.83
N TYR A 177 -10.86 -32.07 -10.37
CA TYR A 177 -10.63 -33.42 -9.83
C TYR A 177 -9.17 -33.87 -9.93
N LYS A 178 -8.50 -33.54 -11.04
CA LYS A 178 -7.08 -33.86 -11.23
C LYS A 178 -6.17 -33.19 -10.20
N ASN A 179 -6.51 -31.97 -9.76
CA ASN A 179 -5.71 -31.18 -8.82
C ASN A 179 -6.20 -31.27 -7.37
N ALA A 180 -7.30 -31.98 -7.11
CA ALA A 180 -7.84 -32.12 -5.76
C ALA A 180 -6.92 -33.00 -4.87
N LYS A 181 -6.55 -32.51 -3.70
CA LYS A 181 -5.83 -33.30 -2.68
C LYS A 181 -6.73 -34.32 -1.99
N SER A 182 -8.01 -33.99 -1.84
CA SER A 182 -9.03 -34.86 -1.26
C SER A 182 -10.41 -34.48 -1.82
N ILE A 183 -11.30 -35.48 -1.89
CA ILE A 183 -12.68 -35.31 -2.28
C ILE A 183 -13.55 -35.92 -1.18
N TYR A 184 -14.43 -35.14 -0.59
CA TYR A 184 -15.32 -35.57 0.46
C TYR A 184 -16.73 -35.00 0.29
N ARG A 185 -17.71 -35.64 0.88
CA ARG A 185 -19.07 -35.08 1.03
C ARG A 185 -19.20 -34.50 2.43
N PRO A 186 -19.63 -33.25 2.58
CA PRO A 186 -19.95 -32.71 3.91
C PRO A 186 -21.04 -33.57 4.56
N LYS A 187 -20.89 -33.81 5.85
CA LYS A 187 -21.91 -34.50 6.66
C LYS A 187 -23.05 -33.58 6.99
#